data_f7274354abaf61f8d9b616929fef60cd
#
_entry.id   f7274354abaf61f8d9b616929fef60cd
#
_cell.length_a   1.000
_cell.length_b   1.000
_cell.length_c   1.000
_cell.angle_alpha   90.00
_cell.angle_beta   90.00
_cell.angle_gamma   90.00
#
_symmetry.space_group_name_H-M   'P 1'
#
loop_
_entity.id
_entity.type
_entity.pdbx_description
1 polymer ?
#
loop_
_entity_poly.entity_id
_entity_poly.type
_entity_poly.pdbx_seq_one_letter_code
_entity_poly.pdbx_strand_id
1 'polypeptide(L)'
;QLSLLRNGLACVFCVGLLLLSGCQSFLTQPSVQATPAVKPLPIPVASHEFSFDPARDDVVGTLQVTTANKDDTLSDIARRFNLGFEEIVSANPHVDPWLPKAGTPIVIPTQFVLPNAPRQGIVINLAAMRLFYFPKAKAGEPQRVITHPLGIGRVEWKTPEGITQVVSKKENPAWIPTPSI
;
A
#
# COMPACT_ATOMS: atom_id res chain seq x y z
N GLN A 1 40.73 -54.40 -50.34
CA GLN A 1 41.01 -52.99 -49.94
C GLN A 1 39.75 -52.09 -49.98
N LEU A 2 38.67 -52.47 -50.70
CA LEU A 2 37.43 -51.64 -50.75
C LEU A 2 36.53 -51.71 -49.48
N SER A 3 36.64 -52.78 -48.71
CA SER A 3 35.78 -52.98 -47.49
C SER A 3 36.19 -52.14 -46.29
N LEU A 4 37.45 -51.79 -46.13
CA LEU A 4 38.00 -50.99 -45.07
C LEU A 4 37.60 -49.48 -45.18
N LEU A 5 37.56 -49.01 -46.45
CA LEU A 5 37.11 -47.60 -46.70
C LEU A 5 35.63 -47.40 -46.45
N ARG A 6 34.77 -48.39 -46.64
CA ARG A 6 33.33 -48.32 -46.44
C ARG A 6 32.94 -48.26 -44.95
N ASN A 7 33.68 -48.95 -44.10
CA ASN A 7 33.47 -48.98 -42.67
C ASN A 7 34.03 -47.72 -41.98
N GLY A 8 35.13 -47.17 -42.49
CA GLY A 8 35.66 -45.88 -41.94
C GLY A 8 34.75 -44.68 -42.20
N LEU A 9 34.13 -44.68 -43.41
CA LEU A 9 33.19 -43.54 -43.72
C LEU A 9 31.89 -43.60 -42.93
N ALA A 10 31.39 -44.79 -42.59
CA ALA A 10 30.21 -44.98 -41.76
C ALA A 10 30.44 -44.55 -40.31
N CYS A 11 31.61 -44.82 -39.72
CA CYS A 11 31.96 -44.38 -38.36
C CYS A 11 32.14 -42.88 -38.26
N VAL A 12 32.71 -42.22 -39.27
CA VAL A 12 32.86 -40.76 -39.26
C VAL A 12 31.48 -40.04 -39.32
N PHE A 13 30.53 -40.63 -40.10
CA PHE A 13 29.17 -40.09 -40.20
C PHE A 13 28.36 -40.27 -38.90
N CYS A 14 28.52 -41.40 -38.20
CA CYS A 14 27.85 -41.62 -36.89
C CYS A 14 28.41 -40.74 -35.79
N VAL A 15 29.71 -40.45 -35.74
CA VAL A 15 30.32 -39.55 -34.75
C VAL A 15 29.92 -38.09 -35.01
N GLY A 16 29.77 -37.70 -36.29
CA GLY A 16 29.28 -36.34 -36.64
C GLY A 16 27.83 -36.08 -36.26
N LEU A 17 26.94 -37.10 -36.29
CA LEU A 17 25.53 -36.94 -35.87
C LEU A 17 25.35 -36.88 -34.36
N LEU A 18 26.26 -37.45 -33.57
CA LEU A 18 26.18 -37.42 -32.09
C LEU A 18 26.62 -36.08 -31.49
N LEU A 19 27.32 -35.23 -32.24
CA LEU A 19 27.76 -33.92 -31.76
C LEU A 19 26.73 -32.80 -31.98
N LEU A 20 25.63 -33.05 -32.73
CA LEU A 20 24.59 -32.07 -33.03
C LEU A 20 23.38 -32.13 -32.06
N SER A 21 23.33 -33.14 -31.18
CA SER A 21 22.20 -33.31 -30.23
C SER A 21 22.38 -32.60 -28.88
N GLY A 22 23.46 -31.83 -28.69
CA GLY A 22 23.82 -31.22 -27.39
C GLY A 22 23.29 -29.82 -27.09
N CYS A 23 22.57 -29.15 -28.00
CA CYS A 23 22.26 -27.73 -27.83
C CYS A 23 20.79 -27.38 -27.72
N GLN A 24 19.89 -28.32 -27.42
CA GLN A 24 18.45 -27.96 -27.25
C GLN A 24 17.97 -27.78 -25.81
N SER A 25 18.83 -27.97 -24.82
CA SER A 25 18.41 -27.85 -23.42
C SER A 25 18.56 -26.45 -22.82
N PHE A 26 19.03 -25.45 -23.57
CA PHE A 26 19.32 -24.11 -23.04
C PHE A 26 18.24 -23.05 -23.35
N LEU A 27 17.15 -23.41 -24.02
CA LEU A 27 16.07 -22.47 -24.37
C LEU A 27 14.74 -22.73 -23.68
N THR A 28 14.68 -23.69 -22.76
CA THR A 28 13.51 -23.74 -21.85
C THR A 28 13.73 -22.72 -20.74
N GLN A 29 13.35 -21.47 -20.98
CA GLN A 29 13.12 -20.54 -19.88
C GLN A 29 12.12 -21.23 -18.95
N PRO A 30 12.43 -21.35 -17.63
CA PRO A 30 11.42 -21.75 -16.68
C PRO A 30 10.26 -20.76 -16.83
N SER A 31 9.11 -21.26 -17.27
CA SER A 31 7.90 -20.47 -17.21
C SER A 31 7.74 -20.04 -15.76
N VAL A 32 7.98 -18.75 -15.49
CA VAL A 32 7.61 -18.15 -14.21
C VAL A 32 6.10 -18.36 -14.13
N GLN A 33 5.68 -19.39 -13.41
CA GLN A 33 4.29 -19.59 -13.09
C GLN A 33 3.88 -18.32 -12.33
N ALA A 34 3.05 -17.50 -12.97
CA ALA A 34 2.49 -16.35 -12.31
C ALA A 34 1.84 -16.86 -11.01
N THR A 35 2.38 -16.43 -9.88
CA THR A 35 1.79 -16.70 -8.58
C THR A 35 0.33 -16.28 -8.68
N PRO A 36 -0.63 -17.15 -8.37
CA PRO A 36 -2.04 -16.78 -8.46
C PRO A 36 -2.24 -15.49 -7.66
N ALA A 37 -2.79 -14.47 -8.32
CA ALA A 37 -3.05 -13.19 -7.67
C ALA A 37 -3.96 -13.46 -6.46
N VAL A 38 -3.39 -13.34 -5.26
CA VAL A 38 -4.15 -13.46 -4.02
C VAL A 38 -5.16 -12.32 -4.06
N LYS A 39 -6.44 -12.66 -4.21
CA LYS A 39 -7.52 -11.67 -4.14
C LYS A 39 -7.45 -11.04 -2.75
N PRO A 40 -7.23 -9.71 -2.64
CA PRO A 40 -7.21 -9.06 -1.34
C PRO A 40 -8.52 -9.33 -0.63
N LEU A 41 -8.48 -9.87 0.58
CA LEU A 41 -9.67 -9.95 1.42
C LEU A 41 -10.16 -8.52 1.68
N PRO A 42 -11.48 -8.26 1.55
CA PRO A 42 -12.02 -6.96 1.92
C PRO A 42 -11.75 -6.75 3.41
N ILE A 43 -10.85 -5.82 3.72
CA ILE A 43 -10.56 -5.44 5.09
C ILE A 43 -11.64 -4.41 5.45
N PRO A 44 -12.46 -4.64 6.49
CA PRO A 44 -13.36 -3.63 6.97
C PRO A 44 -12.50 -2.47 7.49
N VAL A 45 -12.50 -1.37 6.76
CA VAL A 45 -11.79 -0.14 7.15
C VAL A 45 -12.66 0.57 8.17
N ALA A 46 -12.11 0.83 9.35
CA ALA A 46 -12.79 1.64 10.36
C ALA A 46 -13.13 3.03 9.76
N SER A 47 -14.30 3.55 10.06
CA SER A 47 -14.66 4.91 9.69
C SER A 47 -14.34 5.84 10.86
N HIS A 48 -13.60 6.91 10.58
CA HIS A 48 -13.30 7.97 11.54
C HIS A 48 -14.19 9.16 11.22
N GLU A 49 -15.42 9.12 11.75
CA GLU A 49 -16.39 10.20 11.67
C GLU A 49 -16.77 10.66 13.08
N PHE A 50 -16.63 11.95 13.33
CA PHE A 50 -16.85 12.55 14.64
C PHE A 50 -17.74 13.78 14.52
N SER A 51 -18.65 13.96 15.48
CA SER A 51 -19.31 15.24 15.72
C SER A 51 -18.46 16.07 16.68
N PHE A 52 -18.38 17.38 16.46
CA PHE A 52 -17.59 18.29 17.28
C PHE A 52 -18.21 19.67 17.34
N ASP A 53 -17.87 20.42 18.37
CA ASP A 53 -18.23 21.85 18.53
C ASP A 53 -17.09 22.71 17.96
N PRO A 54 -17.30 23.45 16.84
CA PRO A 54 -16.25 24.27 16.23
C PRO A 54 -15.63 25.33 17.13
N ALA A 55 -16.35 25.74 18.18
CA ALA A 55 -15.91 26.77 19.11
C ALA A 55 -15.06 26.22 20.27
N ARG A 56 -15.10 24.91 20.52
CA ARG A 56 -14.51 24.30 21.73
C ARG A 56 -13.55 23.14 21.40
N ASP A 57 -13.83 22.40 20.33
CA ASP A 57 -13.15 21.14 20.09
C ASP A 57 -12.03 21.32 19.07
N ASP A 58 -10.80 21.14 19.53
CA ASP A 58 -9.61 21.05 18.68
C ASP A 58 -9.10 19.62 18.54
N VAL A 59 -9.71 18.68 19.27
CA VAL A 59 -9.34 17.25 19.25
C VAL A 59 -10.62 16.42 19.17
N VAL A 60 -10.57 15.38 18.34
CA VAL A 60 -11.68 14.41 18.19
C VAL A 60 -11.17 12.97 18.34
N GLY A 61 -12.07 12.08 18.74
CA GLY A 61 -11.72 10.68 18.95
C GLY A 61 -11.00 10.43 20.28
N THR A 62 -10.54 9.20 20.47
CA THR A 62 -9.86 8.74 21.70
C THR A 62 -8.77 7.75 21.34
N LEU A 63 -7.72 7.70 22.16
CA LEU A 63 -6.72 6.65 22.06
C LEU A 63 -7.34 5.29 22.38
N GLN A 64 -6.95 4.27 21.65
CA GLN A 64 -7.37 2.90 21.86
C GLN A 64 -6.14 2.00 21.99
N VAL A 65 -6.35 0.77 22.44
CA VAL A 65 -5.32 -0.26 22.48
C VAL A 65 -5.92 -1.55 21.90
N THR A 66 -5.16 -2.22 21.08
CA THR A 66 -5.47 -3.56 20.59
C THR A 66 -4.31 -4.52 20.89
N THR A 67 -4.47 -5.76 20.53
CA THR A 67 -3.43 -6.78 20.67
C THR A 67 -3.05 -7.29 19.28
N ALA A 68 -1.77 -7.39 19.00
CA ALA A 68 -1.29 -7.97 17.75
C ALA A 68 -1.66 -9.46 17.68
N ASN A 69 -2.16 -9.90 16.52
CA ASN A 69 -2.35 -11.33 16.24
C ASN A 69 -1.02 -11.93 15.75
N LYS A 70 -1.00 -13.26 15.66
CA LYS A 70 0.07 -13.97 14.99
C LYS A 70 0.14 -13.50 13.52
N ASP A 71 1.35 -13.26 13.05
CA ASP A 71 1.64 -12.83 11.66
C ASP A 71 1.13 -11.42 11.28
N ASP A 72 0.61 -10.63 12.23
CA ASP A 72 0.31 -9.21 12.00
C ASP A 72 1.61 -8.41 11.83
N THR A 73 1.59 -7.43 10.93
CA THR A 73 2.50 -6.28 10.92
C THR A 73 1.79 -5.03 11.45
N LEU A 74 2.52 -3.99 11.85
CA LEU A 74 1.89 -2.71 12.18
C LEU A 74 1.13 -2.11 10.99
N SER A 75 1.57 -2.40 9.75
CA SER A 75 0.85 -2.01 8.54
C SER A 75 -0.53 -2.67 8.42
N ASP A 76 -0.65 -3.96 8.78
CA ASP A 76 -1.93 -4.66 8.75
C ASP A 76 -2.87 -4.11 9.83
N ILE A 77 -2.33 -3.84 11.02
CA ILE A 77 -3.10 -3.23 12.10
C ILE A 77 -3.55 -1.82 11.71
N ALA A 78 -2.65 -0.97 11.19
CA ALA A 78 -2.98 0.36 10.72
C ALA A 78 -4.13 0.34 9.70
N ARG A 79 -4.08 -0.57 8.75
CA ARG A 79 -5.11 -0.73 7.72
C ARG A 79 -6.47 -1.09 8.32
N ARG A 80 -6.51 -1.99 9.32
CA ARG A 80 -7.77 -2.34 10.02
C ARG A 80 -8.41 -1.15 10.72
N PHE A 81 -7.58 -0.26 11.28
CA PHE A 81 -8.03 0.92 12.01
C PHE A 81 -8.02 2.22 11.20
N ASN A 82 -7.85 2.15 9.86
CA ASN A 82 -7.79 3.32 8.98
C ASN A 82 -6.78 4.38 9.45
N LEU A 83 -5.59 3.93 9.79
CA LEU A 83 -4.45 4.73 10.23
C LEU A 83 -3.33 4.69 9.19
N GLY A 84 -2.50 5.72 9.17
CA GLY A 84 -1.26 5.74 8.42
C GLY A 84 -0.19 4.87 9.07
N PHE A 85 0.75 4.34 8.28
CA PHE A 85 1.87 3.56 8.80
C PHE A 85 2.73 4.38 9.77
N GLU A 86 3.06 5.61 9.41
CA GLU A 86 3.86 6.51 10.27
C GLU A 86 3.14 6.84 11.58
N GLU A 87 1.81 6.98 11.56
CA GLU A 87 1.01 7.25 12.76
C GLU A 87 1.12 6.10 13.76
N ILE A 88 0.92 4.86 13.30
CA ILE A 88 0.94 3.70 14.20
C ILE A 88 2.36 3.37 14.67
N VAL A 89 3.37 3.53 13.82
CA VAL A 89 4.78 3.31 14.21
C VAL A 89 5.22 4.35 15.24
N SER A 90 4.90 5.62 15.03
CA SER A 90 5.22 6.68 15.98
C SER A 90 4.54 6.51 17.34
N ALA A 91 3.33 5.94 17.36
CA ALA A 91 2.61 5.65 18.60
C ALA A 91 3.16 4.40 19.32
N ASN A 92 3.96 3.57 18.65
CA ASN A 92 4.49 2.32 19.16
C ASN A 92 6.01 2.19 18.94
N PRO A 93 6.85 3.11 19.43
CA PRO A 93 8.26 3.20 19.08
C PRO A 93 9.11 2.00 19.57
N HIS A 94 8.57 1.19 20.47
CA HIS A 94 9.27 0.01 21.02
C HIS A 94 8.80 -1.31 20.40
N VAL A 95 7.90 -1.25 19.41
CA VAL A 95 7.36 -2.41 18.72
C VAL A 95 8.02 -2.55 17.36
N ASP A 96 8.47 -3.76 17.02
CA ASP A 96 8.97 -4.05 15.67
C ASP A 96 7.81 -3.91 14.67
N PRO A 97 7.90 -3.01 13.69
CA PRO A 97 6.80 -2.78 12.73
C PRO A 97 6.46 -3.99 11.86
N TRP A 98 7.43 -4.87 11.65
CA TRP A 98 7.28 -6.03 10.76
C TRP A 98 6.97 -7.31 11.52
N LEU A 99 7.33 -7.37 12.80
CA LEU A 99 7.11 -8.54 13.64
C LEU A 99 6.74 -8.13 15.07
N PRO A 100 5.56 -7.56 15.31
CA PRO A 100 5.13 -7.10 16.63
C PRO A 100 4.96 -8.22 17.66
N LYS A 101 4.94 -9.49 17.22
CA LYS A 101 4.67 -10.71 17.99
C LYS A 101 3.22 -10.77 18.50
N ALA A 102 2.66 -11.97 18.46
CA ALA A 102 1.31 -12.21 18.98
C ALA A 102 1.22 -11.86 20.47
N GLY A 103 0.13 -11.20 20.86
CA GLY A 103 -0.12 -10.79 22.23
C GLY A 103 0.49 -9.44 22.62
N THR A 104 1.30 -8.81 21.77
CA THR A 104 1.85 -7.47 22.04
C THR A 104 0.73 -6.43 22.05
N PRO A 105 0.60 -5.61 23.11
CA PRO A 105 -0.34 -4.49 23.11
C PRO A 105 0.13 -3.39 22.16
N ILE A 106 -0.79 -2.92 21.31
CA ILE A 106 -0.54 -1.90 20.30
C ILE A 106 -1.44 -0.69 20.57
N VAL A 107 -0.83 0.46 20.74
CA VAL A 107 -1.54 1.73 20.84
C VAL A 107 -2.09 2.11 19.48
N ILE A 108 -3.38 2.39 19.42
CA ILE A 108 -4.11 2.80 18.23
C ILE A 108 -4.39 4.30 18.36
N PRO A 109 -3.65 5.18 17.65
CA PRO A 109 -3.74 6.63 17.82
C PRO A 109 -4.96 7.20 17.08
N THR A 110 -6.17 6.84 17.52
CA THR A 110 -7.45 7.30 16.97
C THR A 110 -7.98 8.57 17.65
N GLN A 111 -7.09 9.34 18.23
CA GLN A 111 -7.34 10.70 18.71
C GLN A 111 -6.65 11.69 17.76
N PHE A 112 -7.41 12.55 17.10
CA PHE A 112 -6.94 13.42 16.03
C PHE A 112 -7.05 14.89 16.42
N VAL A 113 -5.95 15.64 16.23
CA VAL A 113 -5.94 17.09 16.34
C VAL A 113 -6.51 17.69 15.06
N LEU A 114 -7.53 18.51 15.17
CA LEU A 114 -8.13 19.19 14.03
C LEU A 114 -7.18 20.26 13.48
N PRO A 115 -7.11 20.42 12.15
CA PRO A 115 -6.22 21.43 11.55
C PRO A 115 -6.67 22.84 11.90
N ASN A 116 -5.70 23.73 12.11
CA ASN A 116 -5.95 25.16 12.26
C ASN A 116 -6.20 25.80 10.89
N ALA A 117 -7.35 25.53 10.31
CA ALA A 117 -7.78 25.96 8.98
C ALA A 117 -9.31 26.10 8.96
N PRO A 118 -9.89 26.76 7.94
CA PRO A 118 -11.34 26.81 7.80
C PRO A 118 -11.95 25.40 7.79
N ARG A 119 -12.87 25.15 8.72
CA ARG A 119 -13.50 23.82 8.93
C ARG A 119 -14.65 23.60 7.94
N GLN A 120 -14.34 23.61 6.64
CA GLN A 120 -15.28 23.40 5.54
C GLN A 120 -14.61 22.71 4.36
N GLY A 121 -15.33 21.82 3.67
CA GLY A 121 -14.80 21.07 2.55
C GLY A 121 -13.66 20.13 2.95
N ILE A 122 -12.62 20.02 2.14
CA ILE A 122 -11.49 19.13 2.38
C ILE A 122 -10.28 19.96 2.81
N VAL A 123 -9.68 19.58 3.94
CA VAL A 123 -8.40 20.11 4.43
C VAL A 123 -7.38 18.97 4.44
N ILE A 124 -6.28 19.16 3.74
CA ILE A 124 -5.16 18.21 3.72
C ILE A 124 -4.06 18.76 4.62
N ASN A 125 -3.77 18.05 5.70
CA ASN A 125 -2.65 18.35 6.58
C ASN A 125 -1.46 17.48 6.17
N LEU A 126 -0.49 18.07 5.48
CA LEU A 126 0.70 17.35 4.99
C LEU A 126 1.59 16.88 6.14
N ALA A 127 1.75 17.69 7.17
CA ALA A 127 2.60 17.34 8.32
C ALA A 127 2.03 16.13 9.10
N ALA A 128 0.71 16.02 9.19
CA ALA A 128 0.03 14.89 9.81
C ALA A 128 -0.25 13.74 8.84
N MET A 129 0.09 13.90 7.54
CA MET A 129 -0.26 12.95 6.47
C MET A 129 -1.72 12.50 6.53
N ARG A 130 -2.62 13.47 6.72
CA ARG A 130 -4.03 13.19 6.99
C ARG A 130 -4.96 14.19 6.31
N LEU A 131 -6.06 13.67 5.76
CA LEU A 131 -7.16 14.42 5.18
C LEU A 131 -8.27 14.56 6.22
N PHE A 132 -8.84 15.75 6.30
CA PHE A 132 -10.05 16.05 7.07
C PHE A 132 -11.12 16.56 6.11
N TYR A 133 -12.27 15.91 6.09
CA TYR A 133 -13.43 16.36 5.34
C TYR A 133 -14.49 16.89 6.31
N PHE A 134 -14.84 18.14 6.14
CA PHE A 134 -15.89 18.83 6.89
C PHE A 134 -17.12 18.99 5.99
N PRO A 135 -18.08 18.05 6.05
CA PRO A 135 -19.31 18.19 5.29
C PRO A 135 -20.12 19.40 5.76
N LYS A 136 -20.88 19.99 4.84
CA LYS A 136 -21.78 21.11 5.18
C LYS A 136 -22.84 20.62 6.18
N ALA A 137 -22.85 21.16 7.37
CA ALA A 137 -23.89 20.89 8.36
C ALA A 137 -25.21 21.49 7.91
N LYS A 138 -26.32 20.81 8.20
CA LYS A 138 -27.65 21.37 8.08
C LYS A 138 -27.97 22.19 9.30
N ALA A 139 -28.94 23.11 9.17
CA ALA A 139 -29.34 23.95 10.29
C ALA A 139 -29.79 23.07 11.46
N GLY A 140 -29.20 23.30 12.65
CA GLY A 140 -29.50 22.56 13.89
C GLY A 140 -28.76 21.22 14.03
N GLU A 141 -27.98 20.76 13.04
CA GLU A 141 -27.11 19.59 13.16
C GLU A 141 -25.70 19.97 13.68
N PRO A 142 -25.08 19.12 14.49
CA PRO A 142 -23.69 19.32 14.89
C PRO A 142 -22.74 19.28 13.68
N GLN A 143 -21.67 20.04 13.76
CA GLN A 143 -20.60 19.95 12.77
C GLN A 143 -19.96 18.56 12.82
N ARG A 144 -19.63 17.99 11.65
CA ARG A 144 -18.99 16.70 11.56
C ARG A 144 -17.62 16.81 10.87
N VAL A 145 -16.73 15.90 11.20
CA VAL A 145 -15.48 15.71 10.50
C VAL A 145 -15.28 14.22 10.19
N ILE A 146 -14.86 13.95 8.97
CA ILE A 146 -14.45 12.61 8.53
C ILE A 146 -12.98 12.71 8.21
N THR A 147 -12.17 11.76 8.71
CA THR A 147 -10.72 11.82 8.50
C THR A 147 -10.15 10.49 8.03
N HIS A 148 -9.15 10.58 7.14
CA HIS A 148 -8.45 9.45 6.56
C HIS A 148 -6.96 9.73 6.48
N PRO A 149 -6.09 8.72 6.66
CA PRO A 149 -4.68 8.85 6.35
C PRO A 149 -4.49 9.04 4.84
N LEU A 150 -3.40 9.69 4.46
CA LEU A 150 -3.02 9.85 3.06
C LEU A 150 -1.50 9.76 2.89
N GLY A 151 -1.08 9.43 1.67
CA GLY A 151 0.32 9.55 1.27
C GLY A 151 0.62 10.96 0.79
N ILE A 152 1.84 11.40 1.01
CA ILE A 152 2.35 12.69 0.53
C ILE A 152 3.48 12.47 -0.50
N GLY A 153 3.81 13.50 -1.27
CA GLY A 153 4.92 13.48 -2.21
C GLY A 153 6.26 13.28 -1.50
N ARG A 154 7.23 12.71 -2.23
CA ARG A 154 8.62 12.58 -1.77
C ARG A 154 9.30 13.95 -1.70
N VAL A 155 10.49 14.00 -1.09
CA VAL A 155 11.28 15.23 -0.95
C VAL A 155 11.54 15.90 -2.31
N GLU A 156 11.81 15.08 -3.35
CA GLU A 156 12.06 15.55 -4.72
C GLU A 156 10.77 15.90 -5.49
N TRP A 157 9.63 15.42 -5.03
CA TRP A 157 8.31 15.61 -5.67
C TRP A 157 7.31 16.07 -4.62
N LYS A 158 7.54 17.27 -4.11
CA LYS A 158 6.72 17.84 -3.05
C LYS A 158 5.25 17.94 -3.45
N THR A 159 4.38 17.60 -2.53
CA THR A 159 2.95 17.85 -2.70
C THR A 159 2.71 19.36 -2.77
N PRO A 160 2.04 19.87 -3.82
CA PRO A 160 1.73 21.31 -3.90
C PRO A 160 0.86 21.77 -2.72
N GLU A 161 1.15 22.96 -2.22
CA GLU A 161 0.37 23.62 -1.20
C GLU A 161 -0.49 24.73 -1.80
N GLY A 162 -1.65 24.99 -1.22
CA GLY A 162 -2.54 26.06 -1.64
C GLY A 162 -4.02 25.66 -1.58
N ILE A 163 -4.86 26.57 -2.08
CA ILE A 163 -6.29 26.38 -2.18
C ILE A 163 -6.63 25.86 -3.58
N THR A 164 -7.41 24.81 -3.66
CA THR A 164 -7.85 24.20 -4.91
C THR A 164 -9.30 23.73 -4.81
N GLN A 165 -9.82 23.18 -5.89
CA GLN A 165 -11.17 22.61 -5.92
C GLN A 165 -11.19 21.28 -6.68
N VAL A 166 -12.12 20.41 -6.31
CA VAL A 166 -12.36 19.16 -7.03
C VAL A 166 -13.07 19.48 -8.35
N VAL A 167 -12.36 19.29 -9.46
CA VAL A 167 -12.89 19.57 -10.82
C VAL A 167 -13.56 18.36 -11.46
N SER A 168 -13.19 17.14 -11.05
CA SER A 168 -13.79 15.89 -11.53
C SER A 168 -13.64 14.75 -10.55
N LYS A 169 -14.49 13.74 -10.67
CA LYS A 169 -14.42 12.48 -9.93
C LYS A 169 -14.53 11.32 -10.91
N LYS A 170 -13.76 10.27 -10.69
CA LYS A 170 -13.82 9.03 -11.47
C LYS A 170 -13.76 7.83 -10.54
N GLU A 171 -14.71 6.93 -10.68
CA GLU A 171 -14.67 5.64 -9.99
C GLU A 171 -13.73 4.68 -10.72
N ASN A 172 -13.01 3.87 -9.95
CA ASN A 172 -12.04 2.89 -10.46
C ASN A 172 -11.10 3.48 -11.53
N PRO A 173 -10.36 4.56 -11.23
CA PRO A 173 -9.48 5.18 -12.21
C PRO A 173 -8.35 4.21 -12.59
N ALA A 174 -8.05 4.11 -13.89
CA ALA A 174 -6.85 3.42 -14.33
C ALA A 174 -5.63 4.26 -13.90
N TRP A 175 -4.68 3.63 -13.24
CA TRP A 175 -3.39 4.26 -12.99
C TRP A 175 -2.50 4.10 -14.22
N ILE A 176 -2.10 5.21 -14.82
CA ILE A 176 -1.22 5.24 -15.99
C ILE A 176 0.06 5.98 -15.57
N PRO A 177 1.18 5.26 -15.42
CA PRO A 177 2.45 5.91 -15.07
C PRO A 177 2.88 6.88 -16.18
N THR A 178 3.51 7.96 -15.78
CA THR A 178 4.16 8.87 -16.75
C THR A 178 5.41 8.19 -17.33
N PRO A 179 5.86 8.57 -18.56
CA PRO A 179 7.07 7.98 -19.17
C PRO A 179 8.34 8.15 -18.34
N SER A 180 8.31 9.00 -17.32
CA SER A 180 9.44 9.29 -16.42
C SER A 180 9.47 8.43 -15.15
N ILE A 181 8.54 7.48 -15.02
CA ILE A 181 8.48 6.53 -13.88
C ILE A 181 8.88 5.13 -14.32
#